data_d72b244d8d8468568d13359d3d71da16
#
_entry.id   d72b244d8d8468568d13359d3d71da16
#
_cell.length_a   1.000
_cell.length_b   1.000
_cell.length_c   1.000
_cell.angle_alpha   90.00
_cell.angle_beta   90.00
_cell.angle_gamma   90.00
#
_symmetry.space_group_name_H-M   'P 1'
#
loop_
_entity.id
_entity.type
_entity.pdbx_description
1 polymer ?
#
loop_
_entity_poly.entity_id
_entity_poly.type
_entity_poly.pdbx_seq_one_letter_code
_entity_poly.pdbx_strand_id
1 'polypeptide(L)'
;MADTLYLSLWYPNLRLVALADKLTAVLGAFAAQGGEALVYSATVWPVSWSESPVYQQVYGRRVGAGGDGAVALGAEPRVAVEDALELLHDDYAYEFQIGWSLWELDIPPGNAGPSTARAAKYASRYAQDDSSLGCWTRGPRLVRVTGFGPLFDEGAYEADGHIRIDFGSDTPFLEEDLELDSVAARHVEENVRQLVELTAAVEKASGATARLLWSELGESLAQRLAVRLSQRLGGSN
;
A
#
# COMPACT_ATOMS: atom_id res chain seq x y z
N MET A 1 -17.17 -6.58 -0.82
CA MET A 1 -16.80 -5.66 -1.93
C MET A 1 -15.46 -5.04 -1.58
N ALA A 2 -14.47 -5.15 -2.46
CA ALA A 2 -13.14 -4.58 -2.18
C ALA A 2 -13.20 -3.06 -2.13
N ASP A 3 -12.53 -2.47 -1.16
CA ASP A 3 -12.45 -1.03 -0.93
C ASP A 3 -10.99 -0.56 -0.97
N THR A 4 -10.75 0.72 -1.22
CA THR A 4 -9.40 1.26 -1.22
C THR A 4 -9.02 1.67 0.20
N LEU A 5 -7.83 1.27 0.65
CA LEU A 5 -7.33 1.52 2.00
C LEU A 5 -6.25 2.60 1.99
N TYR A 6 -6.40 3.57 2.87
CA TYR A 6 -5.49 4.71 2.99
C TYR A 6 -4.97 4.88 4.43
N LEU A 7 -3.75 5.41 4.55
CA LEU A 7 -3.21 5.94 5.79
C LEU A 7 -2.83 7.41 5.58
N SER A 8 -3.47 8.30 6.32
CA SER A 8 -3.19 9.73 6.34
C SER A 8 -2.33 10.11 7.54
N LEU A 9 -1.38 11.02 7.33
CA LEU A 9 -0.43 11.48 8.34
C LEU A 9 -0.44 13.01 8.41
N TRP A 10 -0.59 13.55 9.62
CA TRP A 10 -0.54 14.99 9.86
C TRP A 10 0.65 15.38 10.74
N TYR A 11 1.25 16.51 10.40
CA TYR A 11 2.38 17.11 11.13
C TYR A 11 2.03 18.53 11.53
N PRO A 12 2.17 18.90 12.81
CA PRO A 12 1.87 20.27 13.24
C PRO A 12 2.86 21.24 12.60
N ASN A 13 2.35 22.30 12.00
CA ASN A 13 3.15 23.37 11.41
C ASN A 13 4.21 22.86 10.41
N LEU A 14 3.86 21.87 9.58
CA LEU A 14 4.77 21.34 8.57
C LEU A 14 5.20 22.47 7.64
N ARG A 15 6.50 22.72 7.58
CA ARG A 15 7.10 23.59 6.56
C ARG A 15 7.35 22.76 5.32
N LEU A 16 7.07 23.30 4.14
CA LEU A 16 7.26 22.59 2.89
C LEU A 16 8.68 22.00 2.74
N VAL A 17 9.72 22.75 3.15
CA VAL A 17 11.11 22.28 3.11
C VAL A 17 11.38 21.03 3.97
N ALA A 18 10.55 20.75 4.97
CA ALA A 18 10.65 19.54 5.79
C ALA A 18 9.92 18.33 5.18
N LEU A 19 9.16 18.51 4.11
CA LEU A 19 8.40 17.44 3.46
C LEU A 19 9.33 16.34 2.93
N ALA A 20 10.51 16.71 2.41
CA ALA A 20 11.51 15.77 1.91
C ALA A 20 11.96 14.77 2.99
N ASP A 21 12.30 15.26 4.18
CA ASP A 21 12.73 14.40 5.30
C ASP A 21 11.60 13.49 5.76
N LYS A 22 10.34 14.01 5.78
CA LYS A 22 9.17 13.21 6.17
C LYS A 22 8.88 12.11 5.17
N LEU A 23 8.90 12.42 3.87
CA LEU A 23 8.72 11.42 2.80
C LEU A 23 9.82 10.36 2.84
N THR A 24 11.08 10.77 2.99
CA THR A 24 12.20 9.83 3.11
C THR A 24 12.02 8.89 4.30
N ALA A 25 11.59 9.41 5.45
CA ALA A 25 11.35 8.61 6.65
C ALA A 25 10.18 7.63 6.47
N VAL A 26 9.09 8.06 5.82
CA VAL A 26 7.93 7.21 5.52
C VAL A 26 8.33 6.08 4.58
N LEU A 27 8.98 6.39 3.46
CA LEU A 27 9.44 5.39 2.48
C LEU A 27 10.45 4.42 3.10
N GLY A 28 11.37 4.92 3.95
CA GLY A 28 12.33 4.09 4.69
C GLY A 28 11.68 3.13 5.68
N ALA A 29 10.52 3.46 6.24
CA ALA A 29 9.79 2.57 7.16
C ALA A 29 9.28 1.31 6.46
N PHE A 30 8.92 1.36 5.18
CA PHE A 30 8.56 0.18 4.39
C PHE A 30 9.72 -0.81 4.29
N ALA A 31 10.94 -0.33 4.08
CA ALA A 31 12.14 -1.16 4.05
C ALA A 31 12.34 -1.94 5.35
N ALA A 32 12.18 -1.25 6.49
CA ALA A 32 12.35 -1.84 7.82
C ALA A 32 11.29 -2.90 8.16
N GLN A 33 10.10 -2.83 7.55
CA GLN A 33 8.97 -3.74 7.79
C GLN A 33 8.85 -4.86 6.73
N GLY A 34 9.95 -5.20 6.04
CA GLY A 34 9.96 -6.29 5.06
C GLY A 34 9.38 -5.91 3.69
N GLY A 35 9.24 -4.62 3.43
CA GLY A 35 8.98 -4.08 2.10
C GLY A 35 10.27 -4.03 1.28
N GLU A 36 10.14 -3.72 0.00
CA GLU A 36 11.31 -3.36 -0.80
C GLU A 36 11.74 -1.94 -0.44
N ALA A 37 13.05 -1.77 -0.25
CA ALA A 37 13.64 -0.46 0.06
C ALA A 37 13.68 0.49 -1.16
N LEU A 38 13.09 0.09 -2.27
CA LEU A 38 13.27 0.76 -3.56
C LEU A 38 12.00 1.44 -4.03
N VAL A 39 12.16 2.68 -4.49
CA VAL A 39 11.11 3.45 -5.16
C VAL A 39 11.14 3.09 -6.65
N TYR A 40 10.01 2.65 -7.20
CA TYR A 40 9.88 2.27 -8.60
C TYR A 40 9.61 3.45 -9.52
N SER A 41 8.87 4.44 -9.03
CA SER A 41 8.61 5.67 -9.76
C SER A 41 8.38 6.85 -8.83
N ALA A 42 8.68 8.05 -9.35
CA ALA A 42 8.32 9.31 -8.74
C ALA A 42 7.59 10.17 -9.77
N THR A 43 6.52 10.85 -9.35
CA THR A 43 5.71 11.73 -10.19
C THR A 43 5.41 13.00 -9.40
N VAL A 44 5.55 14.17 -10.05
CA VAL A 44 5.19 15.47 -9.47
C VAL A 44 4.00 16.05 -10.22
N TRP A 45 2.93 16.27 -9.50
CA TRP A 45 1.67 16.80 -9.99
C TRP A 45 1.57 18.29 -9.65
N PRO A 46 1.32 19.18 -10.62
CA PRO A 46 1.13 20.59 -10.35
C PRO A 46 -0.34 20.88 -10.04
N VAL A 47 -0.59 21.81 -9.15
CA VAL A 47 -1.90 22.44 -8.87
C VAL A 47 -3.01 21.46 -8.47
N SER A 48 -3.30 20.43 -9.25
CA SER A 48 -4.36 19.45 -9.00
C SER A 48 -4.12 18.15 -9.77
N TRP A 49 -4.91 17.11 -9.44
CA TRP A 49 -4.87 15.80 -10.12
C TRP A 49 -5.34 15.84 -11.58
N SER A 50 -6.03 16.90 -12.01
CA SER A 50 -6.51 17.05 -13.38
C SER A 50 -5.44 17.55 -14.35
N GLU A 51 -4.33 18.07 -13.83
CA GLU A 51 -3.22 18.57 -14.64
C GLU A 51 -2.26 17.44 -15.05
N SER A 52 -1.50 17.67 -16.11
CA SER A 52 -0.43 16.75 -16.49
C SER A 52 0.76 16.88 -15.53
N PRO A 53 1.43 15.77 -15.16
CA PRO A 53 2.59 15.84 -14.28
C PRO A 53 3.71 16.67 -14.92
N VAL A 54 4.38 17.50 -14.10
CA VAL A 54 5.54 18.30 -14.50
C VAL A 54 6.84 17.53 -14.45
N TYR A 55 6.86 16.41 -13.71
CA TYR A 55 7.98 15.50 -13.61
C TYR A 55 7.46 14.08 -13.48
N GLN A 56 8.09 13.15 -14.19
CA GLN A 56 7.82 11.73 -14.05
C GLN A 56 9.10 10.94 -14.32
N GLN A 57 9.52 10.14 -13.34
CA GLN A 57 10.67 9.27 -13.42
C GLN A 57 10.27 7.84 -13.08
N VAL A 58 10.60 6.89 -13.96
CA VAL A 58 10.54 5.46 -13.69
C VAL A 58 11.95 4.96 -13.49
N TYR A 59 12.22 4.41 -12.32
CA TYR A 59 13.52 3.87 -11.97
C TYR A 59 13.62 2.43 -12.49
N GLY A 60 14.13 2.30 -13.71
CA GLY A 60 14.23 1.03 -14.40
C GLY A 60 15.37 0.14 -13.89
N ARG A 61 15.41 -1.07 -14.42
CA ARG A 61 16.45 -2.07 -14.20
C ARG A 61 17.82 -1.55 -14.65
N ARG A 62 18.78 -1.38 -13.74
CA ARG A 62 20.20 -1.26 -14.14
C ARG A 62 20.71 -2.65 -14.58
N VAL A 63 20.93 -2.80 -15.88
CA VAL A 63 21.68 -3.94 -16.39
C VAL A 63 23.15 -3.65 -16.10
N GLY A 64 23.73 -4.34 -15.11
CA GLY A 64 25.16 -4.29 -14.84
C GLY A 64 25.92 -4.78 -16.05
N ALA A 65 27.01 -4.10 -16.41
CA ALA A 65 27.89 -4.44 -17.55
C ALA A 65 28.72 -5.74 -17.35
N GLY A 66 28.35 -6.59 -16.38
CA GLY A 66 29.03 -7.86 -16.09
C GLY A 66 28.00 -8.87 -15.61
N GLY A 67 27.73 -9.81 -16.45
CA GLY A 67 26.65 -10.81 -16.50
C GLY A 67 26.20 -11.58 -15.27
N ASP A 68 26.43 -11.17 -14.04
CA ASP A 68 26.00 -11.94 -12.85
C ASP A 68 25.64 -11.06 -11.61
N GLY A 69 25.32 -9.80 -11.82
CA GLY A 69 24.94 -8.88 -10.74
C GLY A 69 23.43 -8.84 -10.55
N ALA A 70 22.98 -9.06 -9.31
CA ALA A 70 21.61 -8.82 -8.88
C ALA A 70 21.17 -7.40 -9.29
N VAL A 71 20.09 -7.31 -10.03
CA VAL A 71 19.59 -6.06 -10.60
C VAL A 71 18.63 -5.45 -9.62
N ALA A 72 19.03 -4.36 -8.98
CA ALA A 72 18.09 -3.53 -8.22
C ALA A 72 17.11 -2.86 -9.20
N LEU A 73 15.83 -3.15 -9.05
CA LEU A 73 14.74 -2.44 -9.73
C LEU A 73 14.30 -1.30 -8.82
N GLY A 74 14.67 -0.05 -9.14
CA GLY A 74 14.25 1.11 -8.37
C GLY A 74 15.41 1.98 -7.87
N ALA A 75 15.07 3.08 -7.22
CA ALA A 75 15.98 4.00 -6.55
C ALA A 75 15.84 3.91 -5.03
N GLU A 76 16.91 4.24 -4.32
CA GLU A 76 16.80 4.44 -2.86
C GLU A 76 15.82 5.58 -2.54
N PRO A 77 15.01 5.46 -1.47
CA PRO A 77 14.02 6.47 -1.10
C PRO A 77 14.56 7.89 -1.07
N ARG A 78 15.74 8.08 -0.50
CA ARG A 78 16.36 9.39 -0.40
C ARG A 78 16.67 9.99 -1.77
N VAL A 79 17.24 9.22 -2.67
CA VAL A 79 17.57 9.66 -4.03
C VAL A 79 16.31 10.06 -4.80
N ALA A 80 15.28 9.19 -4.76
CA ALA A 80 14.03 9.47 -5.45
C ALA A 80 13.33 10.72 -4.92
N VAL A 81 13.39 10.95 -3.60
CA VAL A 81 12.81 12.14 -2.96
C VAL A 81 13.61 13.40 -3.32
N GLU A 82 14.95 13.36 -3.25
CA GLU A 82 15.82 14.49 -3.62
C GLU A 82 15.55 14.88 -5.09
N ASP A 83 15.51 13.93 -6.02
CA ASP A 83 15.24 14.18 -7.44
C ASP A 83 13.86 14.84 -7.66
N ALA A 84 12.80 14.30 -7.06
CA ALA A 84 11.44 14.81 -7.25
C ALA A 84 11.23 16.19 -6.60
N LEU A 85 11.87 16.46 -5.46
CA LEU A 85 11.72 17.69 -4.71
C LEU A 85 12.71 18.80 -5.15
N GLU A 86 13.53 18.59 -6.18
CA GLU A 86 14.20 19.69 -6.87
C GLU A 86 13.20 20.75 -7.39
N LEU A 87 11.96 20.31 -7.71
CA LEU A 87 10.84 21.17 -8.11
C LEU A 87 9.93 21.49 -6.90
N LEU A 88 10.49 21.77 -5.73
CA LEU A 88 9.71 22.04 -4.53
C LEU A 88 8.83 23.28 -4.68
N HIS A 89 7.50 23.10 -4.62
CA HIS A 89 6.51 24.15 -4.78
C HIS A 89 5.29 23.92 -3.87
N ASP A 90 4.65 25.01 -3.42
CA ASP A 90 3.53 24.98 -2.48
C ASP A 90 2.27 24.32 -3.05
N ASP A 91 2.08 24.40 -4.37
CA ASP A 91 0.92 23.83 -5.08
C ASP A 91 1.22 22.50 -5.78
N TYR A 92 2.30 21.80 -5.39
CA TYR A 92 2.64 20.50 -5.98
C TYR A 92 2.33 19.35 -5.03
N ALA A 93 2.00 18.17 -5.63
CA ALA A 93 2.00 16.90 -4.94
C ALA A 93 3.11 15.99 -5.48
N TYR A 94 3.70 15.22 -4.58
CA TYR A 94 4.86 14.35 -4.84
C TYR A 94 4.45 12.91 -4.56
N GLU A 95 4.26 12.12 -5.62
CA GLU A 95 3.82 10.74 -5.55
C GLU A 95 4.99 9.79 -5.81
N PHE A 96 5.14 8.79 -4.94
CA PHE A 96 6.15 7.73 -5.05
C PHE A 96 5.47 6.37 -5.03
N GLN A 97 5.90 5.47 -5.91
CA GLN A 97 5.47 4.08 -5.90
C GLN A 97 6.57 3.19 -5.31
N ILE A 98 6.20 2.36 -4.36
CA ILE A 98 7.10 1.42 -3.66
C ILE A 98 6.45 0.02 -3.63
N GLY A 99 7.26 -1.02 -3.58
CA GLY A 99 6.79 -2.38 -3.38
C GLY A 99 6.63 -2.71 -1.90
N TRP A 100 5.55 -3.40 -1.57
CA TRP A 100 5.33 -3.95 -0.24
C TRP A 100 4.86 -5.39 -0.33
N SER A 101 5.63 -6.32 0.24
CA SER A 101 5.37 -7.75 0.12
C SER A 101 4.25 -8.20 1.06
N LEU A 102 3.14 -8.65 0.47
CA LEU A 102 1.98 -9.20 1.15
C LEU A 102 1.68 -10.61 0.65
N TRP A 103 0.95 -11.37 1.45
CA TRP A 103 0.35 -12.62 1.01
C TRP A 103 -0.88 -12.32 0.17
N GLU A 104 -0.94 -12.90 -1.02
CA GLU A 104 -2.08 -12.82 -1.93
C GLU A 104 -2.41 -14.22 -2.47
N LEU A 105 -3.69 -14.46 -2.71
CA LEU A 105 -4.14 -15.69 -3.34
C LEU A 105 -3.90 -15.59 -4.84
N ASP A 106 -2.98 -16.40 -5.37
CA ASP A 106 -2.74 -16.48 -6.80
C ASP A 106 -3.93 -17.15 -7.51
N ILE A 107 -4.57 -16.40 -8.40
CA ILE A 107 -5.69 -16.86 -9.21
C ILE A 107 -5.22 -16.94 -10.64
N PRO A 108 -5.13 -18.16 -11.22
CA PRO A 108 -4.69 -18.32 -12.59
C PRO A 108 -5.47 -17.42 -13.56
N PRO A 109 -4.79 -16.74 -14.50
CA PRO A 109 -5.45 -15.96 -15.55
C PRO A 109 -6.37 -16.87 -16.38
N GLY A 110 -7.62 -16.49 -16.53
CA GLY A 110 -8.69 -17.26 -17.17
C GLY A 110 -9.84 -17.65 -16.25
N ASN A 111 -9.71 -17.43 -14.95
CA ASN A 111 -10.74 -17.64 -13.93
C ASN A 111 -11.28 -16.34 -13.31
N ALA A 112 -10.92 -15.19 -13.83
CA ALA A 112 -11.43 -13.88 -13.40
C ALA A 112 -12.86 -13.66 -13.91
N GLY A 113 -13.84 -14.34 -13.29
CA GLY A 113 -15.27 -14.02 -13.39
C GLY A 113 -15.68 -13.06 -12.26
N PRO A 114 -16.92 -12.55 -12.27
CA PRO A 114 -17.43 -11.71 -11.18
C PRO A 114 -17.28 -12.41 -9.82
N SER A 115 -17.08 -11.63 -8.76
CA SER A 115 -16.66 -12.08 -7.41
C SER A 115 -17.42 -13.28 -6.84
N THR A 116 -18.72 -13.38 -7.13
CA THR A 116 -19.59 -14.51 -6.72
C THR A 116 -19.27 -15.83 -7.44
N ALA A 117 -18.86 -15.77 -8.73
CA ALA A 117 -18.42 -16.96 -9.48
C ALA A 117 -17.02 -17.42 -9.02
N ARG A 118 -16.21 -16.50 -8.52
CA ARG A 118 -14.89 -16.75 -7.94
C ARG A 118 -15.00 -17.57 -6.66
N ALA A 119 -15.82 -17.11 -5.70
CA ALA A 119 -16.07 -17.82 -4.43
C ALA A 119 -16.68 -19.23 -4.65
N ALA A 120 -17.70 -19.35 -5.52
CA ALA A 120 -18.34 -20.62 -5.81
C ALA A 120 -17.41 -21.64 -6.50
N LYS A 121 -16.50 -21.19 -7.38
CA LYS A 121 -15.54 -22.05 -8.07
C LYS A 121 -14.42 -22.52 -7.14
N TYR A 122 -14.00 -21.70 -6.18
CA TYR A 122 -13.06 -22.10 -5.14
C TYR A 122 -13.71 -23.12 -4.20
N ALA A 123 -14.90 -22.83 -3.66
CA ALA A 123 -15.61 -23.75 -2.77
C ALA A 123 -15.83 -25.13 -3.39
N SER A 124 -16.14 -25.23 -4.70
CA SER A 124 -16.31 -26.51 -5.39
C SER A 124 -15.01 -27.28 -5.65
N ARG A 125 -13.86 -26.58 -5.76
CA ARG A 125 -12.53 -27.21 -5.89
C ARG A 125 -11.99 -27.71 -4.57
N TYR A 126 -12.27 -27.01 -3.46
CA TYR A 126 -11.85 -27.41 -2.12
C TYR A 126 -12.55 -28.69 -1.64
N ALA A 127 -13.68 -29.05 -2.22
CA ALA A 127 -14.45 -30.26 -1.84
C ALA A 127 -13.93 -31.55 -2.45
N GLN A 128 -13.00 -31.53 -3.42
CA GLN A 128 -12.66 -32.72 -4.21
C GLN A 128 -11.19 -33.09 -4.36
N ASP A 129 -10.23 -32.24 -3.97
CA ASP A 129 -8.81 -32.60 -4.13
C ASP A 129 -7.92 -31.82 -3.17
N ASP A 130 -7.20 -32.52 -2.29
CA ASP A 130 -6.29 -32.00 -1.28
C ASP A 130 -5.04 -31.28 -1.87
N SER A 131 -4.90 -31.32 -3.20
CA SER A 131 -3.76 -30.76 -3.95
C SER A 131 -4.06 -29.49 -4.76
N SER A 132 -5.30 -28.96 -4.72
CA SER A 132 -5.72 -27.80 -5.52
C SER A 132 -6.07 -26.55 -4.69
N LEU A 133 -5.52 -26.45 -3.50
CA LEU A 133 -5.54 -25.22 -2.70
C LEU A 133 -4.91 -24.08 -3.52
N GLY A 134 -5.66 -23.01 -3.78
CA GLY A 134 -5.12 -21.81 -4.43
C GLY A 134 -3.78 -21.46 -3.78
N CYS A 135 -2.77 -21.22 -4.60
CA CYS A 135 -1.42 -21.01 -4.10
C CYS A 135 -1.35 -19.60 -3.48
N TRP A 136 -1.24 -19.54 -2.15
CA TRP A 136 -0.87 -18.31 -1.49
C TRP A 136 0.59 -17.99 -1.81
N THR A 137 0.81 -16.86 -2.44
CA THR A 137 2.14 -16.38 -2.78
C THR A 137 2.40 -15.06 -2.05
N ARG A 138 3.64 -14.85 -1.66
CA ARG A 138 4.09 -13.58 -1.12
C ARG A 138 4.78 -12.81 -2.23
N GLY A 139 4.20 -11.66 -2.60
CA GLY A 139 4.70 -10.85 -3.71
C GLY A 139 4.65 -9.36 -3.42
N PRO A 140 5.43 -8.56 -4.17
CA PRO A 140 5.41 -7.11 -4.05
C PRO A 140 4.10 -6.57 -4.60
N ARG A 141 3.39 -5.80 -3.77
CA ARG A 141 2.24 -4.99 -4.14
C ARG A 141 2.67 -3.54 -4.23
N LEU A 142 2.20 -2.84 -5.25
CA LEU A 142 2.47 -1.41 -5.38
C LEU A 142 1.65 -0.62 -4.36
N VAL A 143 2.36 0.21 -3.60
CA VAL A 143 1.81 1.19 -2.66
C VAL A 143 2.22 2.57 -3.14
N ARG A 144 1.30 3.54 -3.10
CA ARG A 144 1.58 4.92 -3.44
C ARG A 144 1.72 5.75 -2.17
N VAL A 145 2.79 6.53 -2.09
CA VAL A 145 3.04 7.49 -1.01
C VAL A 145 3.03 8.88 -1.62
N THR A 146 2.11 9.72 -1.19
CA THR A 146 1.94 11.08 -1.72
C THR A 146 2.16 12.09 -0.62
N GLY A 147 3.07 13.05 -0.85
CA GLY A 147 3.24 14.24 -0.03
C GLY A 147 2.59 15.44 -0.71
N PHE A 148 1.83 16.23 0.03
CA PHE A 148 1.08 17.36 -0.49
C PHE A 148 1.73 18.68 -0.10
N GLY A 149 1.90 19.57 -1.09
CA GLY A 149 2.12 20.98 -0.85
C GLY A 149 0.86 21.65 -0.28
N PRO A 150 1.01 22.73 0.48
CA PRO A 150 -0.12 23.33 1.20
C PRO A 150 -1.20 23.97 0.33
N LEU A 151 -0.90 24.23 -0.95
CA LEU A 151 -1.86 24.82 -1.89
C LEU A 151 -2.35 23.81 -2.95
N PHE A 152 -1.82 22.58 -2.96
CA PHE A 152 -2.21 21.57 -3.92
C PHE A 152 -3.69 21.21 -3.73
N ASP A 153 -4.45 21.17 -4.86
CA ASP A 153 -5.85 20.77 -4.94
C ASP A 153 -6.72 21.45 -3.85
N GLU A 154 -6.60 22.79 -3.79
CA GLU A 154 -7.31 23.64 -2.82
C GLU A 154 -7.04 23.29 -1.34
N GLY A 155 -5.87 22.74 -1.04
CA GLY A 155 -5.49 22.35 0.32
C GLY A 155 -5.92 20.93 0.69
N ALA A 156 -5.82 19.98 -0.25
CA ALA A 156 -6.14 18.56 -0.06
C ALA A 156 -5.51 17.95 1.20
N TYR A 157 -4.36 18.47 1.66
CA TYR A 157 -3.69 17.99 2.87
C TYR A 157 -4.53 18.08 4.14
N GLU A 158 -5.52 18.97 4.19
CA GLU A 158 -6.40 19.12 5.37
C GLU A 158 -7.25 17.86 5.57
N ALA A 159 -7.79 17.31 4.49
CA ALA A 159 -8.60 16.09 4.50
C ALA A 159 -7.75 14.83 4.42
N ASP A 160 -6.78 14.82 3.53
CA ASP A 160 -6.00 13.64 3.15
C ASP A 160 -4.74 13.42 3.98
N GLY A 161 -4.34 14.41 4.80
CA GLY A 161 -3.06 14.42 5.50
C GLY A 161 -1.95 15.06 4.68
N HIS A 162 -0.89 15.54 5.33
CA HIS A 162 0.29 16.07 4.64
C HIS A 162 1.03 14.99 3.82
N ILE A 163 0.92 13.74 4.28
CA ILE A 163 1.36 12.56 3.55
C ILE A 163 0.22 11.54 3.59
N ARG A 164 -0.15 11.01 2.43
CA ARG A 164 -1.12 9.93 2.27
C ARG A 164 -0.43 8.71 1.70
N ILE A 165 -0.70 7.55 2.29
CA ILE A 165 -0.29 6.25 1.78
C ILE A 165 -1.53 5.54 1.28
N ASP A 166 -1.52 5.16 0.01
CA ASP A 166 -2.57 4.39 -0.66
C ASP A 166 -2.08 2.94 -0.81
N PHE A 167 -2.69 2.03 -0.06
CA PHE A 167 -2.39 0.60 -0.09
C PHE A 167 -3.13 -0.13 -1.22
N GLY A 168 -3.99 0.57 -1.97
CA GLY A 168 -4.90 -0.04 -2.94
C GLY A 168 -6.02 -0.82 -2.26
N SER A 169 -6.49 -1.91 -2.89
CA SER A 169 -7.59 -2.71 -2.35
C SER A 169 -7.26 -3.31 -0.97
N ASP A 170 -8.24 -3.34 -0.08
CA ASP A 170 -8.21 -3.95 1.25
C ASP A 170 -8.30 -5.49 1.23
N THR A 171 -8.50 -6.08 0.05
CA THR A 171 -8.65 -7.54 -0.13
C THR A 171 -7.59 -8.36 0.62
N PRO A 172 -6.27 -8.04 0.58
CA PRO A 172 -5.26 -8.84 1.28
C PRO A 172 -5.41 -8.87 2.80
N PHE A 173 -6.16 -7.92 3.36
CA PHE A 173 -6.36 -7.79 4.81
C PHE A 173 -7.69 -8.38 5.27
N LEU A 174 -8.67 -8.58 4.39
CA LEU A 174 -10.01 -9.01 4.74
C LEU A 174 -10.42 -10.32 4.06
N GLU A 175 -10.11 -10.51 2.78
CA GLU A 175 -10.56 -11.65 1.94
C GLU A 175 -12.03 -12.01 2.21
N GLU A 176 -12.92 -10.99 2.13
CA GLU A 176 -14.34 -11.11 2.50
C GLU A 176 -15.09 -12.14 1.66
N ASP A 177 -14.67 -12.33 0.41
CA ASP A 177 -15.35 -13.18 -0.56
C ASP A 177 -14.98 -14.67 -0.42
N LEU A 178 -14.10 -15.02 0.55
CA LEU A 178 -13.65 -16.41 0.74
C LEU A 178 -13.95 -16.93 2.15
N GLU A 179 -14.36 -18.20 2.22
CA GLU A 179 -14.24 -18.94 3.49
C GLU A 179 -12.77 -19.26 3.72
N LEU A 180 -12.19 -18.63 4.74
CA LEU A 180 -10.78 -18.80 5.08
C LEU A 180 -10.59 -20.12 5.83
N ASP A 181 -9.87 -21.07 5.25
CA ASP A 181 -9.32 -22.20 5.99
C ASP A 181 -8.24 -21.73 6.98
N SER A 182 -7.67 -22.64 7.76
CA SER A 182 -6.68 -22.29 8.79
C SER A 182 -5.38 -21.73 8.22
N VAL A 183 -5.01 -22.06 6.97
CA VAL A 183 -3.79 -21.56 6.29
C VAL A 183 -4.03 -20.17 5.75
N ALA A 184 -5.10 -19.99 4.97
CA ALA A 184 -5.51 -18.70 4.43
C ALA A 184 -5.67 -17.65 5.54
N ALA A 185 -6.29 -18.05 6.64
CA ALA A 185 -6.47 -17.19 7.79
C ALA A 185 -5.16 -16.68 8.40
N ARG A 186 -4.14 -17.54 8.48
CA ARG A 186 -2.82 -17.13 8.99
C ARG A 186 -2.16 -16.09 8.07
N HIS A 187 -2.31 -16.25 6.75
CA HIS A 187 -1.75 -15.29 5.79
C HIS A 187 -2.45 -13.93 5.90
N VAL A 188 -3.78 -13.91 6.01
CA VAL A 188 -4.53 -12.67 6.26
C VAL A 188 -4.15 -12.04 7.60
N GLU A 189 -4.05 -12.82 8.68
CA GLU A 189 -3.61 -12.33 9.99
C GLU A 189 -2.19 -11.74 9.93
N GLU A 190 -1.28 -12.35 9.18
CA GLU A 190 0.07 -11.83 8.98
C GLU A 190 0.06 -10.50 8.24
N ASN A 191 -0.73 -10.36 7.16
CA ASN A 191 -0.88 -9.11 6.45
C ASN A 191 -1.44 -8.00 7.35
N VAL A 192 -2.47 -8.30 8.15
CA VAL A 192 -3.05 -7.34 9.11
C VAL A 192 -2.01 -6.92 10.15
N ARG A 193 -1.26 -7.86 10.70
CA ARG A 193 -0.19 -7.56 11.66
C ARG A 193 0.86 -6.65 11.04
N GLN A 194 1.32 -6.95 9.81
CA GLN A 194 2.27 -6.10 9.07
C GLN A 194 1.71 -4.70 8.85
N LEU A 195 0.42 -4.55 8.50
CA LEU A 195 -0.22 -3.25 8.34
C LEU A 195 -0.18 -2.45 9.65
N VAL A 196 -0.55 -3.06 10.78
CA VAL A 196 -0.53 -2.40 12.09
C VAL A 196 0.88 -1.99 12.48
N GLU A 197 1.86 -2.87 12.32
CA GLU A 197 3.27 -2.60 12.60
C GLU A 197 3.81 -1.47 11.70
N LEU A 198 3.48 -1.49 10.40
CA LEU A 198 3.87 -0.46 9.46
C LEU A 198 3.29 0.91 9.83
N THR A 199 1.98 0.99 10.15
CA THR A 199 1.36 2.26 10.53
C THR A 199 2.03 2.88 11.76
N ALA A 200 2.43 2.07 12.73
CA ALA A 200 3.15 2.52 13.91
C ALA A 200 4.60 2.93 13.60
N ALA A 201 5.29 2.16 12.74
CA ALA A 201 6.66 2.45 12.32
C ALA A 201 6.73 3.76 11.53
N VAL A 202 5.80 3.98 10.60
CA VAL A 202 5.70 5.21 9.79
C VAL A 202 5.45 6.43 10.68
N GLU A 203 4.50 6.37 11.63
CA GLU A 203 4.24 7.44 12.58
C GLU A 203 5.51 7.79 13.38
N LYS A 204 6.16 6.79 13.95
CA LYS A 204 7.37 6.96 14.75
C LYS A 204 8.54 7.52 13.94
N ALA A 205 8.78 6.96 12.74
CA ALA A 205 9.92 7.36 11.92
C ALA A 205 9.77 8.77 11.38
N SER A 206 8.57 9.15 10.93
CA SER A 206 8.30 10.45 10.35
C SER A 206 7.98 11.53 11.39
N GLY A 207 7.64 11.14 12.63
CA GLY A 207 7.22 12.06 13.69
C GLY A 207 5.85 12.69 13.41
N ALA A 208 4.95 11.97 12.78
CA ALA A 208 3.55 12.40 12.62
C ALA A 208 2.87 12.48 14.00
N THR A 209 2.04 13.50 14.20
CA THR A 209 1.31 13.70 15.46
C THR A 209 -0.10 13.17 15.44
N ALA A 210 -0.63 12.95 14.24
CA ALA A 210 -1.91 12.29 14.03
C ALA A 210 -1.80 11.37 12.82
N ARG A 211 -2.49 10.25 12.89
CA ARG A 211 -2.66 9.31 11.79
C ARG A 211 -4.09 8.79 11.74
N LEU A 212 -4.56 8.50 10.54
CA LEU A 212 -5.87 7.89 10.31
C LEU A 212 -5.75 6.81 9.25
N LEU A 213 -6.08 5.57 9.61
CA LEU A 213 -6.27 4.48 8.67
C LEU A 213 -7.76 4.44 8.31
N TRP A 214 -8.09 4.60 7.04
CA TRP A 214 -9.47 4.75 6.57
C TRP A 214 -9.68 4.13 5.20
N SER A 215 -10.94 3.94 4.83
CA SER A 215 -11.35 3.44 3.52
C SER A 215 -12.43 4.34 2.90
N GLU A 216 -12.57 4.30 1.58
CA GLU A 216 -13.51 5.16 0.84
C GLU A 216 -14.98 4.91 1.26
N LEU A 217 -15.34 3.69 1.60
CA LEU A 217 -16.70 3.36 2.07
C LEU A 217 -16.98 3.84 3.51
N GLY A 218 -15.99 4.40 4.21
CA GLY A 218 -16.15 4.99 5.53
C GLY A 218 -16.31 3.98 6.67
N GLU A 219 -16.37 2.69 6.38
CA GLU A 219 -16.33 1.65 7.41
C GLU A 219 -14.91 1.44 7.90
N SER A 220 -14.70 1.45 9.22
CA SER A 220 -13.36 1.23 9.73
C SER A 220 -12.91 -0.21 9.47
N LEU A 221 -11.69 -0.36 8.95
CA LEU A 221 -11.06 -1.69 8.76
C LEU A 221 -11.12 -2.51 10.06
N ALA A 222 -10.96 -1.87 11.24
CA ALA A 222 -11.06 -2.51 12.54
C ALA A 222 -12.45 -3.11 12.80
N GLN A 223 -13.53 -2.43 12.40
CA GLN A 223 -14.90 -2.95 12.54
C GLN A 223 -15.12 -4.14 11.60
N ARG A 224 -14.68 -4.04 10.34
CA ARG A 224 -14.79 -5.14 9.37
C ARG A 224 -13.99 -6.36 9.82
N LEU A 225 -12.78 -6.18 10.34
CA LEU A 225 -11.96 -7.23 10.94
C LEU A 225 -12.63 -7.86 12.17
N ALA A 226 -13.22 -7.05 13.06
CA ALA A 226 -13.93 -7.55 14.24
C ALA A 226 -15.14 -8.41 13.86
N VAL A 227 -15.92 -7.99 12.86
CA VAL A 227 -17.03 -8.78 12.30
C VAL A 227 -16.51 -10.10 11.72
N ARG A 228 -15.42 -10.06 10.96
CA ARG A 228 -14.81 -11.24 10.34
C ARG A 228 -14.31 -12.25 11.38
N LEU A 229 -13.68 -11.77 12.45
CA LEU A 229 -13.21 -12.61 13.55
C LEU A 229 -14.35 -13.20 14.37
N SER A 230 -15.43 -12.43 14.64
CA SER A 230 -16.59 -12.93 15.39
C SER A 230 -17.39 -13.99 14.62
N GLN A 231 -17.50 -13.91 13.31
CA GLN A 231 -18.11 -14.94 12.47
C GLN A 231 -17.37 -16.30 12.59
N ARG A 232 -16.04 -16.27 12.77
CA ARG A 232 -15.22 -17.48 13.00
C ARG A 232 -15.49 -18.16 14.32
N LEU A 233 -15.65 -17.36 15.38
CA LEU A 233 -15.90 -17.88 16.74
C LEU A 233 -17.31 -18.44 16.91
N GLY A 234 -18.27 -17.95 16.10
CA GLY A 234 -19.68 -18.41 16.11
C GLY A 234 -19.96 -19.65 15.22
N GLY A 235 -19.04 -20.04 14.35
CA GLY A 235 -19.20 -21.18 13.43
C GLY A 235 -18.65 -22.52 13.97
N SER A 236 -18.17 -22.58 15.21
CA SER A 236 -17.62 -23.80 15.86
C SER A 236 -18.59 -24.41 16.88
N ASN A 237 -19.88 -24.48 16.56
CA ASN A 237 -20.85 -25.26 17.36
C ASN A 237 -21.48 -26.35 16.50
#